data_c9e374044377cc98a416fd36fca04512
#
_entry.id   c9e374044377cc98a416fd36fca04512
#
_cell.length_a   1.000
_cell.length_b   1.000
_cell.length_c   1.000
_cell.angle_alpha   90.00
_cell.angle_beta   90.00
_cell.angle_gamma   90.00
#
_symmetry.space_group_name_H-M   'P 1'
#
loop_
_entity.id
_entity.type
_entity.pdbx_description
1 polymer ?
#
loop_
_entity_poly.entity_id
_entity_poly.type
_entity_poly.pdbx_seq_one_letter_code
_entity_poly.pdbx_strand_id
1 'polypeptide(L)'
;MNYAAPWWLPGGNLQTIWAALRSRRFLGDQPVFRRERWTTPDRDFVDVDWSVQPKTAGVLRRAKDGREAEKSMGAQPLLVVFHGLEGSSASHYAEAFADVAHSRGWVCAVPHFRGCSGELNLGPRAYHSGDFAEIDWILKRFAIAHAGPVMAVGISLGGNALMRWAAEEGAQARQIVAGVASVCSPLDLAASGWAIGRGFNRQVYTRMFLRSMVPKALKKLDQHPGLFDRDKLLAARDLYEFDNIFTAPLHGFKNADDYWERASAKPHLHRIAVPALALNALNDPFIPPGSLPQPASVGKHVTLWQLATGGHVGFPSGPFPGHVRAMPEAVASFLASQL
;
A
#
# COMPACT_ATOMS: atom_id res chain seq x y z
N MET A 1 4.20 -18.13 7.26
CA MET A 1 4.65 -18.32 5.86
C MET A 1 6.00 -19.01 5.85
N ASN A 2 6.15 -20.11 5.11
CA ASN A 2 7.45 -20.71 4.83
C ASN A 2 7.89 -20.22 3.43
N TYR A 3 9.01 -19.48 3.36
CA TYR A 3 9.48 -18.85 2.13
C TYR A 3 11.02 -18.88 2.07
N ALA A 4 11.55 -19.23 0.92
CA ALA A 4 12.95 -19.10 0.56
C ALA A 4 13.06 -18.45 -0.83
N ALA A 5 13.91 -17.45 -0.94
CA ALA A 5 14.18 -16.80 -2.22
C ALA A 5 14.86 -17.77 -3.21
N PRO A 6 14.59 -17.67 -4.51
CA PRO A 6 15.30 -18.45 -5.51
C PRO A 6 16.83 -18.21 -5.44
N TRP A 7 17.62 -19.27 -5.56
CA TRP A 7 19.09 -19.22 -5.49
C TRP A 7 19.71 -18.25 -6.51
N TRP A 8 19.02 -18.05 -7.65
CA TRP A 8 19.46 -17.15 -8.73
C TRP A 8 19.13 -15.67 -8.47
N LEU A 9 18.46 -15.33 -7.35
CA LEU A 9 18.19 -13.96 -6.90
C LEU A 9 18.78 -13.69 -5.51
N PRO A 10 20.12 -13.58 -5.39
CA PRO A 10 20.76 -13.31 -4.11
C PRO A 10 20.55 -11.86 -3.66
N GLY A 11 20.31 -11.67 -2.37
CA GLY A 11 20.25 -10.36 -1.71
C GLY A 11 18.98 -9.55 -1.96
N GLY A 12 18.69 -8.65 -1.02
CA GLY A 12 17.44 -7.90 -0.98
C GLY A 12 17.22 -6.97 -2.18
N ASN A 13 18.27 -6.31 -2.67
CA ASN A 13 18.17 -5.41 -3.82
C ASN A 13 17.74 -6.12 -5.10
N LEU A 14 18.34 -7.28 -5.42
CA LEU A 14 17.95 -8.04 -6.61
C LEU A 14 16.52 -8.58 -6.46
N GLN A 15 16.14 -9.07 -5.29
CA GLN A 15 14.78 -9.53 -5.00
C GLN A 15 13.75 -8.40 -5.13
N THR A 16 14.11 -7.18 -4.78
CA THR A 16 13.26 -5.99 -4.94
C THR A 16 13.11 -5.60 -6.41
N ILE A 17 14.23 -5.37 -7.08
CA ILE A 17 14.25 -4.83 -8.46
C ILE A 17 13.69 -5.85 -9.45
N TRP A 18 14.12 -7.11 -9.36
CA TRP A 18 13.67 -8.16 -10.27
C TRP A 18 12.18 -8.44 -10.14
N ALA A 19 11.67 -8.52 -8.91
CA ALA A 19 10.25 -8.69 -8.65
C ALA A 19 9.39 -7.62 -9.34
N ALA A 20 9.81 -6.36 -9.24
CA ALA A 20 9.08 -5.25 -9.83
C ALA A 20 9.14 -5.22 -11.36
N LEU A 21 10.26 -5.62 -11.97
CA LEU A 21 10.52 -5.40 -13.39
C LEU A 21 10.38 -6.65 -14.28
N ARG A 22 10.60 -7.86 -13.75
CA ARG A 22 10.80 -9.07 -14.55
C ARG A 22 9.97 -10.28 -14.12
N SER A 23 9.62 -10.41 -12.85
CA SER A 23 8.83 -11.54 -12.37
C SER A 23 7.40 -11.52 -12.91
N ARG A 24 6.83 -12.69 -13.13
CA ARG A 24 5.41 -12.81 -13.51
C ARG A 24 4.52 -12.34 -12.37
N ARG A 25 3.53 -11.54 -12.69
CA ARG A 25 2.62 -10.91 -11.71
C ARG A 25 1.34 -11.71 -11.50
N PHE A 26 0.91 -12.45 -12.52
CA PHE A 26 -0.32 -13.26 -12.56
C PHE A 26 -0.04 -14.58 -13.31
N LEU A 27 -0.87 -15.59 -13.09
CA LEU A 27 -0.74 -16.90 -13.75
C LEU A 27 -1.73 -17.10 -14.89
N GLY A 28 -2.85 -16.38 -14.87
CA GLY A 28 -3.88 -16.40 -15.91
C GLY A 28 -3.84 -15.15 -16.78
N ASP A 29 -5.03 -14.66 -17.13
CA ASP A 29 -5.19 -13.40 -17.83
C ASP A 29 -4.78 -12.23 -16.95
N GLN A 30 -4.25 -11.18 -17.58
CA GLN A 30 -3.90 -9.95 -16.86
C GLN A 30 -5.15 -9.37 -16.18
N PRO A 31 -5.08 -9.03 -14.88
CA PRO A 31 -6.17 -8.36 -14.19
C PRO A 31 -6.57 -7.06 -14.91
N VAL A 32 -7.85 -6.90 -15.17
CA VAL A 32 -8.42 -5.70 -15.78
C VAL A 32 -9.06 -4.87 -14.68
N PHE A 33 -8.87 -3.58 -14.71
CA PHE A 33 -9.42 -2.68 -13.71
C PHE A 33 -10.44 -1.72 -14.32
N ARG A 34 -11.55 -1.52 -13.60
CA ARG A 34 -12.56 -0.50 -13.88
C ARG A 34 -12.45 0.60 -12.82
N ARG A 35 -12.25 1.83 -13.24
CA ARG A 35 -12.11 2.98 -12.36
C ARG A 35 -13.46 3.54 -11.95
N GLU A 36 -13.57 3.87 -10.68
CA GLU A 36 -14.65 4.64 -10.09
C GLU A 36 -14.06 5.83 -9.32
N ARG A 37 -14.59 7.04 -9.53
CA ARG A 37 -14.16 8.23 -8.80
C ARG A 37 -15.07 8.51 -7.62
N TRP A 38 -14.49 8.68 -6.46
CA TRP A 38 -15.17 9.01 -5.23
C TRP A 38 -14.87 10.45 -4.81
N THR A 39 -15.91 11.27 -4.63
CA THR A 39 -15.76 12.60 -4.04
C THR A 39 -15.51 12.48 -2.56
N THR A 40 -14.44 13.11 -2.07
CA THR A 40 -14.06 13.14 -0.66
C THR A 40 -14.81 14.24 0.10
N PRO A 41 -14.87 14.19 1.45
CA PRO A 41 -15.57 15.21 2.24
C PRO A 41 -15.05 16.65 2.06
N ASP A 42 -13.77 16.78 1.71
CA ASP A 42 -13.11 18.07 1.41
C ASP A 42 -13.28 18.51 -0.06
N ARG A 43 -14.24 17.90 -0.80
CA ARG A 43 -14.57 18.19 -2.19
C ARG A 43 -13.44 17.90 -3.20
N ASP A 44 -12.53 17.06 -2.82
CA ASP A 44 -11.49 16.49 -3.68
C ASP A 44 -11.95 15.11 -4.18
N PHE A 45 -11.05 14.26 -4.67
CA PHE A 45 -11.40 12.92 -5.11
C PHE A 45 -10.33 11.88 -4.76
N VAL A 46 -10.80 10.65 -4.66
CA VAL A 46 -10.00 9.41 -4.67
C VAL A 46 -10.55 8.52 -5.78
N ASP A 47 -9.68 8.05 -6.65
CA ASP A 47 -10.02 7.06 -7.66
C ASP A 47 -9.82 5.65 -7.10
N VAL A 48 -10.78 4.77 -7.33
CA VAL A 48 -10.76 3.37 -6.92
C VAL A 48 -10.79 2.50 -8.16
N ASP A 49 -9.80 1.65 -8.33
CA ASP A 49 -9.72 0.68 -9.40
C ASP A 49 -10.23 -0.68 -8.90
N TRP A 50 -11.39 -1.08 -9.41
CA TRP A 50 -12.01 -2.38 -9.16
C TRP A 50 -11.51 -3.41 -10.15
N SER A 51 -10.94 -4.49 -9.65
CA SER A 51 -10.52 -5.60 -10.49
C SER A 51 -11.73 -6.39 -10.98
N VAL A 52 -11.88 -6.51 -12.30
CA VAL A 52 -12.95 -7.25 -12.97
C VAL A 52 -12.44 -8.56 -13.56
N GLN A 53 -13.19 -9.63 -13.39
CA GLN A 53 -12.83 -10.92 -14.01
C GLN A 53 -13.09 -10.84 -15.53
N PRO A 54 -12.13 -11.29 -16.37
CA PRO A 54 -12.31 -11.26 -17.83
C PRO A 54 -13.57 -11.97 -18.32
N LYS A 55 -13.97 -13.07 -17.67
CA LYS A 55 -15.19 -13.82 -18.00
C LYS A 55 -16.49 -13.06 -17.71
N THR A 56 -16.51 -12.19 -16.71
CA THR A 56 -17.66 -11.34 -16.36
C THR A 56 -17.72 -10.07 -17.17
N ALA A 57 -16.60 -9.57 -17.69
CA ALA A 57 -16.58 -8.41 -18.56
C ALA A 57 -17.41 -8.62 -19.86
N GLY A 58 -17.48 -9.87 -20.37
CA GLY A 58 -18.32 -10.25 -21.51
C GLY A 58 -19.81 -10.37 -21.15
N VAL A 59 -20.13 -10.78 -19.94
CA VAL A 59 -21.51 -10.95 -19.43
C VAL A 59 -22.11 -9.58 -19.05
N LEU A 60 -21.32 -8.69 -18.45
CA LEU A 60 -21.76 -7.32 -18.11
C LEU A 60 -22.09 -6.47 -19.37
N ARG A 61 -21.49 -6.77 -20.54
CA ARG A 61 -21.88 -6.15 -21.81
C ARG A 61 -23.19 -6.70 -22.38
N ARG A 62 -23.67 -7.88 -21.92
CA ARG A 62 -24.90 -8.52 -22.42
C ARG A 62 -26.08 -8.45 -21.44
N ALA A 63 -25.86 -8.23 -20.16
CA ALA A 63 -26.94 -8.09 -19.19
C ALA A 63 -27.54 -6.69 -19.27
N LYS A 64 -28.74 -6.59 -19.88
CA LYS A 64 -29.57 -5.37 -19.84
C LYS A 64 -30.11 -5.04 -18.43
N ASP A 65 -29.93 -5.96 -17.46
CA ASP A 65 -30.34 -5.81 -16.07
C ASP A 65 -29.13 -5.96 -15.15
N GLY A 66 -28.46 -4.81 -14.88
CA GLY A 66 -27.27 -4.75 -14.02
C GLY A 66 -27.47 -5.18 -12.56
N ARG A 67 -28.72 -5.39 -12.11
CA ARG A 67 -29.07 -5.66 -10.70
C ARG A 67 -28.71 -7.06 -10.21
N GLU A 68 -28.67 -8.09 -11.06
CA GLU A 68 -28.32 -9.45 -10.62
C GLU A 68 -26.81 -9.67 -10.51
N ALA A 69 -26.02 -9.05 -11.39
CA ALA A 69 -24.56 -9.07 -11.30
C ALA A 69 -24.04 -8.29 -10.09
N GLU A 70 -24.66 -7.16 -9.72
CA GLU A 70 -24.35 -6.39 -8.53
C GLU A 70 -24.69 -7.16 -7.23
N LYS A 71 -25.82 -7.86 -7.16
CA LYS A 71 -26.19 -8.68 -6.00
C LYS A 71 -25.26 -9.86 -5.76
N SER A 72 -24.74 -10.49 -6.80
CA SER A 72 -23.79 -11.61 -6.68
C SER A 72 -22.39 -11.13 -6.22
N MET A 73 -21.95 -9.96 -6.61
CA MET A 73 -20.66 -9.39 -6.18
C MET A 73 -20.69 -8.91 -4.73
N GLY A 74 -21.85 -8.49 -4.21
CA GLY A 74 -21.97 -7.90 -2.86
C GLY A 74 -21.80 -8.89 -1.71
N ALA A 75 -21.92 -10.21 -1.93
CA ALA A 75 -21.77 -11.23 -0.89
C ALA A 75 -20.34 -11.83 -0.81
N GLN A 76 -19.50 -11.62 -1.83
CA GLN A 76 -18.14 -12.14 -1.85
C GLN A 76 -17.21 -11.31 -0.93
N PRO A 77 -16.17 -11.90 -0.34
CA PRO A 77 -15.16 -11.13 0.38
C PRO A 77 -14.51 -10.08 -0.52
N LEU A 78 -14.29 -8.89 0.02
CA LEU A 78 -13.60 -7.78 -0.64
C LEU A 78 -12.19 -7.62 -0.07
N LEU A 79 -11.19 -7.66 -0.94
CA LEU A 79 -9.81 -7.34 -0.63
C LEU A 79 -9.49 -5.92 -1.10
N VAL A 80 -9.23 -5.01 -0.17
CA VAL A 80 -8.79 -3.63 -0.45
C VAL A 80 -7.27 -3.56 -0.37
N VAL A 81 -6.60 -3.07 -1.41
CA VAL A 81 -5.13 -2.99 -1.48
C VAL A 81 -4.67 -1.54 -1.53
N PHE A 82 -4.11 -1.04 -0.43
CA PHE A 82 -3.48 0.28 -0.36
C PHE A 82 -2.04 0.19 -0.86
N HIS A 83 -1.72 0.94 -1.89
CA HIS A 83 -0.42 0.87 -2.56
C HIS A 83 0.71 1.57 -1.80
N GLY A 84 1.96 1.30 -2.17
CA GLY A 84 3.15 1.97 -1.67
C GLY A 84 3.36 3.36 -2.27
N LEU A 85 4.46 4.00 -1.88
CA LEU A 85 4.87 5.32 -2.38
C LEU A 85 4.89 5.33 -3.91
N GLU A 86 4.17 6.27 -4.53
CA GLU A 86 4.02 6.43 -5.99
C GLU A 86 3.47 5.20 -6.72
N GLY A 87 2.82 4.28 -5.99
CA GLY A 87 2.20 3.09 -6.55
C GLY A 87 0.84 3.35 -7.19
N SER A 88 0.25 2.29 -7.74
CA SER A 88 -1.08 2.29 -8.37
C SER A 88 -1.60 0.86 -8.52
N SER A 89 -2.78 0.69 -9.11
CA SER A 89 -3.32 -0.63 -9.52
C SER A 89 -2.43 -1.36 -10.53
N ALA A 90 -1.58 -0.65 -11.30
CA ALA A 90 -0.61 -1.23 -12.22
C ALA A 90 0.70 -1.69 -11.54
N SER A 91 0.85 -1.52 -10.24
CA SER A 91 2.00 -2.02 -9.49
C SER A 91 2.01 -3.55 -9.49
N HIS A 92 3.21 -4.14 -9.58
CA HIS A 92 3.36 -5.61 -9.67
C HIS A 92 2.64 -6.37 -8.55
N TYR A 93 2.67 -5.84 -7.33
CA TYR A 93 1.98 -6.42 -6.19
C TYR A 93 0.46 -6.26 -6.28
N ALA A 94 -0.05 -5.14 -6.81
CA ALA A 94 -1.49 -4.92 -6.94
C ALA A 94 -2.10 -5.88 -7.95
N GLU A 95 -1.47 -6.08 -9.12
CA GLU A 95 -1.88 -7.10 -10.09
C GLU A 95 -1.80 -8.51 -9.51
N ALA A 96 -0.74 -8.83 -8.72
CA ALA A 96 -0.61 -10.13 -8.09
C ALA A 96 -1.68 -10.39 -7.00
N PHE A 97 -2.03 -9.38 -6.20
CA PHE A 97 -3.14 -9.49 -5.25
C PHE A 97 -4.50 -9.63 -5.95
N ALA A 98 -4.72 -8.89 -7.04
CA ALA A 98 -5.94 -9.02 -7.84
C ALA A 98 -6.10 -10.43 -8.43
N ASP A 99 -5.02 -10.99 -8.98
CA ASP A 99 -4.99 -12.36 -9.52
C ASP A 99 -5.27 -13.41 -8.42
N VAL A 100 -4.65 -13.27 -7.24
CA VAL A 100 -4.92 -14.15 -6.10
C VAL A 100 -6.34 -13.99 -5.56
N ALA A 101 -6.86 -12.78 -5.46
CA ALA A 101 -8.24 -12.52 -5.06
C ALA A 101 -9.23 -13.20 -6.01
N HIS A 102 -9.04 -13.05 -7.32
CA HIS A 102 -9.85 -13.73 -8.33
C HIS A 102 -9.81 -15.25 -8.20
N SER A 103 -8.62 -15.83 -7.98
CA SER A 103 -8.47 -17.28 -7.81
C SER A 103 -9.22 -17.84 -6.58
N ARG A 104 -9.53 -16.96 -5.61
CA ARG A 104 -10.30 -17.26 -4.39
C ARG A 104 -11.78 -16.89 -4.48
N GLY A 105 -12.23 -16.38 -5.62
CA GLY A 105 -13.60 -15.88 -5.78
C GLY A 105 -13.88 -14.58 -5.01
N TRP A 106 -12.85 -13.80 -4.70
CA TRP A 106 -12.97 -12.53 -4.01
C TRP A 106 -13.03 -11.36 -5.00
N VAL A 107 -13.61 -10.25 -4.56
CA VAL A 107 -13.51 -8.97 -5.23
C VAL A 107 -12.21 -8.29 -4.76
N CYS A 108 -11.53 -7.56 -5.66
CA CYS A 108 -10.35 -6.78 -5.31
C CYS A 108 -10.53 -5.33 -5.73
N ALA A 109 -10.19 -4.39 -4.84
CA ALA A 109 -10.21 -2.96 -5.10
C ALA A 109 -8.87 -2.32 -4.70
N VAL A 110 -8.39 -1.39 -5.51
CA VAL A 110 -7.17 -0.62 -5.28
C VAL A 110 -7.53 0.86 -5.24
N PRO A 111 -7.78 1.44 -4.06
CA PRO A 111 -7.90 2.89 -3.94
C PRO A 111 -6.54 3.53 -4.19
N HIS A 112 -6.54 4.60 -4.98
CA HIS A 112 -5.35 5.38 -5.26
C HIS A 112 -5.23 6.52 -4.25
N PHE A 113 -4.08 6.65 -3.62
CA PHE A 113 -3.78 7.85 -2.85
C PHE A 113 -3.81 9.09 -3.75
N ARG A 114 -4.10 10.24 -3.18
CA ARG A 114 -4.27 11.51 -3.90
C ARG A 114 -3.11 11.79 -4.85
N GLY A 115 -3.42 12.06 -6.11
CA GLY A 115 -2.42 12.30 -7.16
C GLY A 115 -1.68 11.05 -7.68
N CYS A 116 -2.14 9.83 -7.34
CA CYS A 116 -1.54 8.58 -7.81
C CYS A 116 -2.36 7.83 -8.87
N SER A 117 -3.53 8.31 -9.25
CA SER A 117 -4.39 7.68 -10.26
C SER A 117 -4.10 8.11 -11.71
N GLY A 118 -3.07 8.93 -11.92
CA GLY A 118 -2.73 9.55 -13.21
C GLY A 118 -3.18 11.01 -13.31
N GLU A 119 -4.11 11.44 -12.48
CA GLU A 119 -4.54 12.84 -12.33
C GLU A 119 -4.14 13.37 -10.96
N LEU A 120 -3.76 14.65 -10.89
CA LEU A 120 -3.59 15.33 -9.62
C LEU A 120 -4.96 15.60 -9.00
N ASN A 121 -5.05 15.38 -7.71
CA ASN A 121 -6.20 15.79 -6.92
C ASN A 121 -6.36 17.32 -6.90
N LEU A 122 -7.58 17.80 -6.61
CA LEU A 122 -7.95 19.20 -6.75
C LEU A 122 -7.40 20.08 -5.63
N GLY A 123 -7.47 19.61 -4.39
CA GLY A 123 -7.03 20.38 -3.22
C GLY A 123 -5.51 20.43 -3.03
N PRO A 124 -5.02 21.29 -2.12
CA PRO A 124 -3.60 21.40 -1.82
C PRO A 124 -3.04 20.17 -1.12
N ARG A 125 -3.89 19.39 -0.43
CA ARG A 125 -3.50 18.20 0.30
C ARG A 125 -2.89 17.15 -0.63
N ALA A 126 -1.81 16.53 -0.20
CA ALA A 126 -1.23 15.32 -0.78
C ALA A 126 -1.51 14.12 0.11
N TYR A 127 -1.03 12.94 -0.25
CA TYR A 127 -1.04 11.78 0.64
C TYR A 127 0.24 11.71 1.45
N HIS A 128 0.19 11.02 2.58
CA HIS A 128 1.37 10.77 3.41
C HIS A 128 1.28 9.43 4.17
N SER A 129 2.40 8.97 4.71
CA SER A 129 2.51 7.62 5.30
C SER A 129 1.67 7.40 6.57
N GLY A 130 1.27 8.45 7.25
CA GLY A 130 0.42 8.37 8.45
C GLY A 130 -1.02 8.80 8.22
N ASP A 131 -1.52 8.79 7.00
CA ASP A 131 -2.85 9.31 6.63
C ASP A 131 -3.98 8.34 7.01
N PHE A 132 -4.08 8.04 8.29
CA PHE A 132 -5.10 7.13 8.81
C PHE A 132 -6.53 7.67 8.64
N ALA A 133 -6.72 8.98 8.60
CA ALA A 133 -8.04 9.57 8.39
C ALA A 133 -8.59 9.30 6.98
N GLU A 134 -7.73 9.31 5.95
CA GLU A 134 -8.13 8.96 4.59
C GLU A 134 -8.37 7.45 4.45
N ILE A 135 -7.53 6.62 5.09
CA ILE A 135 -7.78 5.16 5.19
C ILE A 135 -9.13 4.87 5.82
N ASP A 136 -9.47 5.55 6.93
CA ASP A 136 -10.74 5.40 7.64
C ASP A 136 -11.93 5.71 6.74
N TRP A 137 -11.90 6.87 6.10
CA TRP A 137 -12.97 7.27 5.19
C TRP A 137 -13.17 6.27 4.04
N ILE A 138 -12.07 5.79 3.44
CA ILE A 138 -12.11 4.82 2.35
C ILE A 138 -12.69 3.48 2.84
N LEU A 139 -12.21 2.94 3.96
CA LEU A 139 -12.65 1.63 4.47
C LEU A 139 -14.10 1.68 4.96
N LYS A 140 -14.54 2.73 5.63
CA LYS A 140 -15.94 2.92 6.03
C LYS A 140 -16.86 2.98 4.81
N ARG A 141 -16.43 3.64 3.73
CA ARG A 141 -17.20 3.68 2.48
C ARG A 141 -17.32 2.29 1.84
N PHE A 142 -16.27 1.49 1.82
CA PHE A 142 -16.33 0.10 1.38
C PHE A 142 -17.27 -0.73 2.25
N ALA A 143 -17.15 -0.64 3.57
CA ALA A 143 -17.98 -1.41 4.51
C ALA A 143 -19.48 -1.08 4.38
N ILE A 144 -19.83 0.17 4.02
CA ILE A 144 -21.23 0.57 3.78
C ILE A 144 -21.72 0.08 2.42
N ALA A 145 -20.88 0.15 1.39
CA ALA A 145 -21.27 -0.14 0.01
C ALA A 145 -21.20 -1.63 -0.34
N HIS A 146 -20.43 -2.44 0.39
CA HIS A 146 -20.18 -3.85 0.10
C HIS A 146 -20.82 -4.76 1.17
N ALA A 147 -21.65 -5.71 0.76
CA ALA A 147 -22.39 -6.59 1.68
C ALA A 147 -21.55 -7.74 2.26
N GLY A 148 -20.43 -8.09 1.62
CA GLY A 148 -19.51 -9.14 2.08
C GLY A 148 -18.46 -8.60 3.06
N PRO A 149 -17.69 -9.48 3.73
CA PRO A 149 -16.63 -9.07 4.62
C PRO A 149 -15.52 -8.33 3.88
N VAL A 150 -15.05 -7.24 4.48
CA VAL A 150 -13.94 -6.42 3.96
C VAL A 150 -12.64 -6.81 4.64
N MET A 151 -11.60 -7.00 3.87
CA MET A 151 -10.22 -7.22 4.32
C MET A 151 -9.32 -6.15 3.67
N ALA A 152 -8.28 -5.73 4.36
CA ALA A 152 -7.38 -4.72 3.82
C ALA A 152 -5.91 -5.14 3.87
N VAL A 153 -5.17 -4.82 2.81
CA VAL A 153 -3.72 -4.99 2.72
C VAL A 153 -3.09 -3.64 2.40
N GLY A 154 -2.08 -3.27 3.15
CA GLY A 154 -1.26 -2.10 2.86
C GLY A 154 0.15 -2.49 2.49
N ILE A 155 0.66 -1.90 1.42
CA ILE A 155 1.99 -2.18 0.88
C ILE A 155 2.92 -1.01 1.19
N SER A 156 4.08 -1.28 1.81
CA SER A 156 5.07 -0.26 2.11
C SER A 156 4.43 0.94 2.84
N LEU A 157 4.45 2.15 2.27
CA LEU A 157 3.80 3.35 2.79
C LEU A 157 2.33 3.09 3.17
N GLY A 158 1.55 2.47 2.26
CA GLY A 158 0.15 2.15 2.50
C GLY A 158 -0.06 1.21 3.68
N GLY A 159 0.91 0.32 3.96
CA GLY A 159 0.84 -0.57 5.12
C GLY A 159 1.12 0.15 6.45
N ASN A 160 1.99 1.14 6.46
CA ASN A 160 2.16 1.98 7.65
C ASN A 160 0.87 2.78 7.94
N ALA A 161 0.26 3.40 6.91
CA ALA A 161 -0.99 4.13 7.07
C ALA A 161 -2.13 3.21 7.56
N LEU A 162 -2.24 2.00 7.01
CA LEU A 162 -3.24 1.01 7.41
C LEU A 162 -3.05 0.52 8.85
N MET A 163 -1.81 0.23 9.27
CA MET A 163 -1.53 -0.18 10.65
C MET A 163 -1.73 0.96 11.63
N ARG A 164 -1.44 2.20 11.21
CA ARG A 164 -1.75 3.39 12.00
C ARG A 164 -3.26 3.55 12.18
N TRP A 165 -4.04 3.39 11.11
CA TRP A 165 -5.50 3.38 11.17
C TRP A 165 -6.03 2.31 12.12
N ALA A 166 -5.56 1.06 11.99
CA ALA A 166 -6.01 -0.03 12.85
C ALA A 166 -5.71 0.21 14.34
N ALA A 167 -4.61 0.93 14.65
CA ALA A 167 -4.25 1.32 16.00
C ALA A 167 -5.11 2.48 16.53
N GLU A 168 -5.49 3.44 15.69
CA GLU A 168 -6.36 4.56 16.08
C GLU A 168 -7.82 4.10 16.28
N GLU A 169 -8.36 3.28 15.36
CA GLU A 169 -9.72 2.74 15.50
C GLU A 169 -9.84 1.69 16.61
N GLY A 170 -8.75 1.00 16.97
CA GLY A 170 -8.75 0.01 18.03
C GLY A 170 -9.85 -1.04 17.84
N ALA A 171 -10.76 -1.18 18.80
CA ALA A 171 -11.85 -2.15 18.75
C ALA A 171 -12.89 -1.86 17.64
N GLN A 172 -13.07 -0.60 17.25
CA GLN A 172 -14.02 -0.20 16.20
C GLN A 172 -13.62 -0.74 14.83
N ALA A 173 -12.32 -0.97 14.59
CA ALA A 173 -11.83 -1.53 13.33
C ALA A 173 -12.52 -2.86 12.94
N ARG A 174 -12.96 -3.66 13.93
CA ARG A 174 -13.67 -4.94 13.70
C ARG A 174 -15.06 -4.79 13.08
N GLN A 175 -15.67 -3.61 13.19
CA GLN A 175 -16.96 -3.32 12.56
C GLN A 175 -16.79 -2.96 11.07
N ILE A 176 -15.56 -2.67 10.66
CA ILE A 176 -15.23 -2.18 9.33
C ILE A 176 -14.51 -3.27 8.50
N VAL A 177 -13.55 -3.98 9.12
CA VAL A 177 -12.78 -5.02 8.43
C VAL A 177 -12.66 -6.29 9.28
N ALA A 178 -12.62 -7.45 8.63
CA ALA A 178 -12.36 -8.75 9.26
C ALA A 178 -10.90 -8.91 9.68
N GLY A 179 -9.97 -8.32 8.92
CA GLY A 179 -8.54 -8.35 9.22
C GLY A 179 -7.74 -7.41 8.33
N VAL A 180 -6.54 -7.10 8.76
CA VAL A 180 -5.60 -6.23 8.01
C VAL A 180 -4.24 -6.91 7.85
N ALA A 181 -3.52 -6.55 6.79
CA ALA A 181 -2.13 -6.98 6.61
C ALA A 181 -1.27 -5.81 6.13
N SER A 182 -0.06 -5.73 6.64
CA SER A 182 0.98 -4.77 6.26
C SER A 182 2.14 -5.54 5.68
N VAL A 183 2.59 -5.17 4.48
CA VAL A 183 3.66 -5.86 3.76
C VAL A 183 4.84 -4.92 3.53
N CYS A 184 6.01 -5.28 4.04
CA CYS A 184 7.25 -4.52 3.91
C CYS A 184 7.06 -3.03 4.23
N SER A 185 6.33 -2.76 5.31
CA SER A 185 5.98 -1.38 5.65
C SER A 185 7.01 -0.74 6.57
N PRO A 186 7.37 0.51 6.30
CA PRO A 186 8.25 1.30 7.15
C PRO A 186 7.47 1.75 8.40
N LEU A 187 7.23 0.80 9.34
CA LEU A 187 6.49 1.07 10.58
C LEU A 187 7.23 2.05 11.51
N ASP A 188 8.53 2.21 11.29
CA ASP A 188 9.42 3.23 11.85
C ASP A 188 9.94 4.06 10.68
N LEU A 189 9.27 5.20 10.42
CA LEU A 189 9.56 6.03 9.25
C LEU A 189 10.94 6.65 9.29
N ALA A 190 11.41 7.06 10.45
CA ALA A 190 12.73 7.67 10.59
C ALA A 190 13.83 6.67 10.21
N ALA A 191 13.79 5.46 10.77
CA ALA A 191 14.76 4.42 10.44
C ALA A 191 14.77 4.09 8.94
N SER A 192 13.60 3.99 8.32
CA SER A 192 13.46 3.67 6.90
C SER A 192 13.85 4.84 6.00
N GLY A 193 13.46 6.08 6.34
CA GLY A 193 13.82 7.28 5.60
C GLY A 193 15.34 7.47 5.53
N TRP A 194 16.04 7.27 6.65
CA TRP A 194 17.50 7.31 6.68
C TRP A 194 18.14 6.13 5.91
N ALA A 195 17.56 4.93 5.93
CA ALA A 195 18.09 3.79 5.19
C ALA A 195 17.96 3.99 3.66
N ILE A 196 16.83 4.53 3.18
CA ILE A 196 16.63 4.86 1.77
C ILE A 196 17.53 6.01 1.34
N GLY A 197 17.79 6.99 2.20
CA GLY A 197 18.61 8.18 1.92
C GLY A 197 20.12 7.95 1.85
N ARG A 198 20.62 6.69 1.95
CA ARG A 198 22.06 6.40 2.07
C ARG A 198 22.55 5.39 1.03
N GLY A 199 23.84 5.47 0.73
CA GLY A 199 24.57 4.48 -0.09
C GLY A 199 23.90 4.16 -1.42
N PHE A 200 23.82 2.87 -1.76
CA PHE A 200 23.19 2.36 -2.96
C PHE A 200 21.71 2.77 -3.07
N ASN A 201 20.98 2.73 -1.96
CA ASN A 201 19.56 3.08 -1.93
C ASN A 201 19.32 4.52 -2.40
N ARG A 202 20.16 5.46 -1.96
CA ARG A 202 20.08 6.87 -2.39
C ARG A 202 20.28 7.00 -3.90
N GLN A 203 21.23 6.27 -4.47
CA GLN A 203 21.54 6.39 -5.89
C GLN A 203 20.47 5.77 -6.80
N VAL A 204 19.77 4.75 -6.34
CA VAL A 204 18.77 4.01 -7.10
C VAL A 204 17.36 4.44 -6.71
N TYR A 205 16.93 4.15 -5.49
CA TYR A 205 15.54 4.27 -5.08
C TYR A 205 15.14 5.70 -4.75
N THR A 206 15.95 6.44 -4.00
CA THR A 206 15.66 7.86 -3.69
C THR A 206 15.56 8.68 -4.97
N ARG A 207 16.48 8.50 -5.91
CA ARG A 207 16.41 9.19 -7.21
C ARG A 207 15.17 8.80 -8.02
N MET A 208 14.79 7.53 -7.97
CA MET A 208 13.57 7.05 -8.64
C MET A 208 12.33 7.74 -8.05
N PHE A 209 12.20 7.79 -6.72
CA PHE A 209 11.07 8.44 -6.06
C PHE A 209 11.05 9.95 -6.32
N LEU A 210 12.15 10.65 -6.15
CA LEU A 210 12.20 12.09 -6.41
C LEU A 210 11.88 12.45 -7.87
N ARG A 211 12.24 11.60 -8.84
CA ARG A 211 11.88 11.81 -10.27
C ARG A 211 10.37 11.82 -10.52
N SER A 212 9.58 11.11 -9.72
CA SER A 212 8.11 11.13 -9.82
C SER A 212 7.48 12.17 -8.89
N MET A 213 7.98 12.29 -7.68
CA MET A 213 7.40 13.15 -6.64
C MET A 213 7.62 14.64 -6.90
N VAL A 214 8.84 15.06 -7.28
CA VAL A 214 9.15 16.47 -7.51
C VAL A 214 8.30 17.09 -8.63
N PRO A 215 8.15 16.49 -9.82
CA PRO A 215 7.26 17.02 -10.85
C PRO A 215 5.79 17.12 -10.42
N LYS A 216 5.30 16.16 -9.62
CA LYS A 216 3.94 16.22 -9.06
C LYS A 216 3.78 17.38 -8.08
N ALA A 217 4.76 17.54 -7.19
CA ALA A 217 4.76 18.66 -6.24
C ALA A 217 4.81 20.01 -6.96
N LEU A 218 5.63 20.16 -8.02
CA LEU A 218 5.64 21.38 -8.83
C LEU A 218 4.30 21.69 -9.47
N LYS A 219 3.64 20.69 -10.07
CA LYS A 219 2.28 20.86 -10.60
C LYS A 219 1.28 21.25 -9.51
N LYS A 220 1.47 20.74 -8.26
CA LYS A 220 0.65 21.12 -7.11
C LYS A 220 0.89 22.58 -6.72
N LEU A 221 2.14 23.06 -6.81
CA LEU A 221 2.48 24.47 -6.59
C LEU A 221 1.88 25.38 -7.67
N ASP A 222 1.82 24.91 -8.95
CA ASP A 222 1.15 25.65 -10.04
C ASP A 222 -0.36 25.75 -9.80
N GLN A 223 -1.01 24.70 -9.27
CA GLN A 223 -2.43 24.71 -8.89
C GLN A 223 -2.69 25.63 -7.66
N HIS A 224 -1.76 25.67 -6.71
CA HIS A 224 -1.89 26.37 -5.44
C HIS A 224 -0.62 27.18 -5.15
N PRO A 225 -0.46 28.36 -5.72
CA PRO A 225 0.73 29.19 -5.53
C PRO A 225 0.98 29.53 -4.06
N GLY A 226 2.25 29.50 -3.65
CA GLY A 226 2.64 29.85 -2.29
C GLY A 226 2.63 28.71 -1.26
N LEU A 227 2.32 27.47 -1.65
CA LEU A 227 2.30 26.31 -0.73
C LEU A 227 3.68 26.01 -0.11
N PHE A 228 4.74 26.14 -0.89
CA PHE A 228 6.12 25.88 -0.48
C PHE A 228 7.11 26.58 -1.42
N ASP A 229 8.39 26.56 -1.02
CA ASP A 229 9.49 27.16 -1.79
C ASP A 229 9.90 26.22 -2.95
N ARG A 230 9.72 26.70 -4.18
CA ARG A 230 10.03 25.98 -5.43
C ARG A 230 11.51 25.63 -5.55
N ASP A 231 12.39 26.56 -5.23
CA ASP A 231 13.82 26.38 -5.45
C ASP A 231 14.41 25.41 -4.42
N LYS A 232 13.92 25.45 -3.17
CA LYS A 232 14.25 24.44 -2.17
C LYS A 232 13.80 23.06 -2.60
N LEU A 233 12.56 22.92 -3.15
CA LEU A 233 12.08 21.64 -3.62
C LEU A 233 12.94 21.06 -4.75
N LEU A 234 13.33 21.89 -5.71
CA LEU A 234 14.21 21.49 -6.82
C LEU A 234 15.62 21.09 -6.34
N ALA A 235 16.07 21.65 -5.23
CA ALA A 235 17.35 21.33 -4.60
C ALA A 235 17.31 20.07 -3.72
N ALA A 236 16.12 19.53 -3.42
CA ALA A 236 15.97 18.36 -2.55
C ALA A 236 16.65 17.12 -3.13
N ARG A 237 17.50 16.47 -2.32
CA ARG A 237 18.37 15.36 -2.73
C ARG A 237 17.99 14.02 -2.10
N ASP A 238 17.07 14.04 -1.11
CA ASP A 238 16.55 12.85 -0.45
C ASP A 238 15.14 13.08 0.08
N LEU A 239 14.54 12.03 0.67
CA LEU A 239 13.17 12.09 1.18
C LEU A 239 13.06 13.00 2.41
N TYR A 240 14.11 13.13 3.22
CA TYR A 240 14.11 14.02 4.36
C TYR A 240 13.98 15.48 3.94
N GLU A 241 14.78 15.91 2.95
CA GLU A 241 14.70 17.27 2.40
C GLU A 241 13.34 17.49 1.71
N PHE A 242 12.85 16.50 0.94
CA PHE A 242 11.53 16.58 0.32
C PHE A 242 10.40 16.71 1.36
N ASP A 243 10.41 15.88 2.39
CA ASP A 243 9.39 15.89 3.43
C ASP A 243 9.40 17.20 4.25
N ASN A 244 10.57 17.80 4.49
CA ASN A 244 10.67 19.11 5.14
C ASN A 244 10.05 20.24 4.31
N ILE A 245 10.11 20.14 2.98
CA ILE A 245 9.66 21.21 2.09
C ILE A 245 8.20 21.02 1.68
N PHE A 246 7.79 19.79 1.45
CA PHE A 246 6.49 19.45 0.90
C PHE A 246 5.58 18.77 1.92
N THR A 247 5.90 17.54 2.34
CA THR A 247 4.96 16.69 3.11
C THR A 247 4.63 17.31 4.47
N ALA A 248 5.62 17.72 5.22
CA ALA A 248 5.41 18.24 6.57
C ALA A 248 4.58 19.54 6.58
N PRO A 249 4.90 20.59 5.80
CA PRO A 249 4.11 21.82 5.80
C PRO A 249 2.66 21.62 5.35
N LEU A 250 2.44 20.79 4.31
CA LEU A 250 1.10 20.54 3.76
C LEU A 250 0.16 19.85 4.75
N HIS A 251 0.70 19.13 5.73
CA HIS A 251 -0.08 18.32 6.66
C HIS A 251 0.03 18.79 8.13
N GLY A 252 0.58 19.99 8.35
CA GLY A 252 0.66 20.61 9.68
C GLY A 252 1.67 19.96 10.62
N PHE A 253 2.70 19.32 10.08
CA PHE A 253 3.87 18.88 10.84
C PHE A 253 4.91 20.00 10.87
N LYS A 254 5.70 20.07 11.94
CA LYS A 254 6.74 21.08 12.12
C LYS A 254 7.88 20.93 11.10
N ASN A 255 8.27 19.68 10.83
CA ASN A 255 9.37 19.29 9.95
C ASN A 255 9.26 17.79 9.65
N ALA A 256 10.21 17.23 8.89
CA ALA A 256 10.26 15.82 8.56
C ALA A 256 10.41 14.92 9.81
N ASP A 257 11.16 15.35 10.83
CA ASP A 257 11.31 14.57 12.07
C ASP A 257 9.98 14.42 12.81
N ASP A 258 9.23 15.51 12.99
CA ASP A 258 7.90 15.52 13.59
C ASP A 258 6.91 14.69 12.76
N TYR A 259 6.99 14.75 11.43
CA TYR A 259 6.20 13.93 10.53
C TYR A 259 6.52 12.44 10.72
N TRP A 260 7.78 12.05 10.63
CA TRP A 260 8.20 10.66 10.73
C TRP A 260 7.89 10.06 12.11
N GLU A 261 8.09 10.82 13.18
CA GLU A 261 7.74 10.38 14.53
C GLU A 261 6.24 10.15 14.68
N ARG A 262 5.42 11.16 14.38
CA ARG A 262 3.97 11.12 14.59
C ARG A 262 3.23 10.22 13.61
N ALA A 263 3.74 10.02 12.40
CA ALA A 263 3.14 9.19 11.37
C ALA A 263 3.55 7.70 11.46
N SER A 264 4.59 7.35 12.20
CA SER A 264 5.02 5.96 12.41
C SER A 264 3.97 5.14 13.14
N ALA A 265 3.68 3.94 12.61
CA ALA A 265 2.72 3.03 13.23
C ALA A 265 3.34 2.20 14.38
N LYS A 266 4.64 1.95 14.35
CA LYS A 266 5.35 1.06 15.29
C LYS A 266 5.05 1.34 16.77
N PRO A 267 5.05 2.59 17.28
CA PRO A 267 4.75 2.87 18.69
C PRO A 267 3.32 2.52 19.11
N HIS A 268 2.41 2.35 18.15
CA HIS A 268 0.98 2.19 18.36
C HIS A 268 0.45 0.78 18.12
N LEU A 269 1.29 -0.17 17.67
CA LEU A 269 0.87 -1.53 17.29
C LEU A 269 0.20 -2.29 18.44
N HIS A 270 0.53 -1.98 19.69
CA HIS A 270 -0.08 -2.58 20.87
C HIS A 270 -1.57 -2.24 21.03
N ARG A 271 -2.06 -1.17 20.38
CA ARG A 271 -3.46 -0.70 20.41
C ARG A 271 -4.35 -1.41 19.39
N ILE A 272 -3.76 -2.12 18.43
CA ILE A 272 -4.52 -2.81 17.39
C ILE A 272 -5.36 -3.93 18.02
N ALA A 273 -6.66 -3.91 17.74
CA ALA A 273 -7.61 -4.86 18.28
C ALA A 273 -8.31 -5.73 17.22
N VAL A 274 -8.03 -5.53 15.94
CA VAL A 274 -8.45 -6.37 14.81
C VAL A 274 -7.31 -7.35 14.46
N PRO A 275 -7.59 -8.57 13.94
CA PRO A 275 -6.53 -9.45 13.46
C PRO A 275 -5.64 -8.73 12.44
N ALA A 276 -4.35 -8.67 12.72
CA ALA A 276 -3.39 -7.91 11.92
C ALA A 276 -2.12 -8.72 11.66
N LEU A 277 -1.63 -8.67 10.42
CA LEU A 277 -0.37 -9.27 10.01
C LEU A 277 0.64 -8.16 9.68
N ALA A 278 1.84 -8.22 10.24
CA ALA A 278 2.99 -7.45 9.79
C ALA A 278 4.02 -8.39 9.16
N LEU A 279 4.09 -8.39 7.82
CA LEU A 279 5.02 -9.18 7.04
C LEU A 279 6.19 -8.33 6.57
N ASN A 280 7.41 -8.70 6.93
CA ASN A 280 8.64 -8.04 6.53
C ASN A 280 9.72 -9.05 6.13
N ALA A 281 10.65 -8.65 5.26
CA ALA A 281 11.88 -9.39 4.99
C ALA A 281 13.04 -8.75 5.77
N LEU A 282 13.87 -9.57 6.41
CA LEU A 282 15.05 -9.10 7.14
C LEU A 282 16.13 -8.51 6.21
N ASN A 283 16.10 -8.89 4.95
CA ASN A 283 17.00 -8.35 3.90
C ASN A 283 16.38 -7.23 3.06
N ASP A 284 15.27 -6.63 3.54
CA ASP A 284 14.64 -5.48 2.86
C ASP A 284 15.62 -4.29 2.82
N PRO A 285 15.97 -3.75 1.63
CA PRO A 285 16.90 -2.65 1.53
C PRO A 285 16.39 -1.33 2.11
N PHE A 286 15.07 -1.19 2.32
CA PHE A 286 14.45 0.04 2.82
C PHE A 286 14.22 0.02 4.32
N ILE A 287 14.11 -1.16 4.92
CA ILE A 287 13.70 -1.33 6.31
C ILE A 287 14.80 -2.03 7.08
N PRO A 288 15.60 -1.31 7.89
CA PRO A 288 16.63 -1.92 8.70
C PRO A 288 16.03 -2.99 9.63
N PRO A 289 16.61 -4.20 9.74
CA PRO A 289 16.10 -5.26 10.61
C PRO A 289 15.90 -4.82 12.07
N GLY A 290 16.79 -3.98 12.59
CA GLY A 290 16.70 -3.44 13.95
C GLY A 290 15.52 -2.47 14.17
N SER A 291 14.89 -1.96 13.11
CA SER A 291 13.72 -1.09 13.22
C SER A 291 12.39 -1.87 13.23
N LEU A 292 12.42 -3.17 12.93
CA LEU A 292 11.22 -4.00 12.91
C LEU A 292 10.59 -4.14 14.31
N PRO A 293 9.27 -4.26 14.41
CA PRO A 293 8.60 -4.48 15.67
C PRO A 293 9.02 -5.83 16.29
N GLN A 294 9.12 -5.87 17.61
CA GLN A 294 9.42 -7.06 18.36
C GLN A 294 8.14 -7.64 19.00
N PRO A 295 8.05 -8.95 19.27
CA PRO A 295 6.87 -9.56 19.89
C PRO A 295 6.40 -8.86 21.17
N ALA A 296 7.33 -8.37 21.98
CA ALA A 296 7.03 -7.66 23.23
C ALA A 296 6.44 -6.24 23.01
N SER A 297 6.56 -5.67 21.81
CA SER A 297 6.11 -4.31 21.49
C SER A 297 4.76 -4.27 20.74
N VAL A 298 4.16 -5.42 20.47
CA VAL A 298 2.89 -5.52 19.73
C VAL A 298 1.79 -6.12 20.60
N GLY A 299 0.53 -5.80 20.25
CA GLY A 299 -0.65 -6.38 20.92
C GLY A 299 -0.91 -7.83 20.48
N LYS A 300 -1.73 -8.55 21.25
CA LYS A 300 -2.10 -9.96 21.00
C LYS A 300 -2.78 -10.22 19.64
N HIS A 301 -3.27 -9.18 18.97
CA HIS A 301 -3.92 -9.28 17.67
C HIS A 301 -2.96 -9.10 16.50
N VAL A 302 -1.70 -8.77 16.75
CA VAL A 302 -0.69 -8.54 15.72
C VAL A 302 0.21 -9.77 15.60
N THR A 303 0.19 -10.38 14.42
CA THR A 303 1.09 -11.47 14.04
C THR A 303 2.28 -10.89 13.28
N LEU A 304 3.49 -11.24 13.69
CA LEU A 304 4.73 -10.82 13.03
C LEU A 304 5.27 -11.96 12.16
N TRP A 305 5.41 -11.71 10.85
CA TRP A 305 6.18 -12.57 9.94
C TRP A 305 7.42 -11.83 9.49
N GLN A 306 8.57 -12.23 10.01
CA GLN A 306 9.86 -11.62 9.69
C GLN A 306 10.73 -12.69 9.02
N LEU A 307 10.70 -12.69 7.68
CA LEU A 307 11.34 -13.72 6.86
C LEU A 307 12.79 -13.33 6.55
N ALA A 308 13.69 -14.29 6.51
CA ALA A 308 15.11 -14.03 6.24
C ALA A 308 15.38 -13.32 4.93
N THR A 309 14.58 -13.61 3.90
CA THR A 309 14.72 -13.06 2.55
C THR A 309 13.35 -12.63 2.00
N GLY A 310 13.34 -11.84 0.92
CA GLY A 310 12.12 -11.35 0.27
C GLY A 310 12.32 -10.02 -0.46
N GLY A 311 13.32 -9.25 -0.05
CA GLY A 311 13.50 -7.88 -0.53
C GLY A 311 12.35 -6.97 -0.12
N HIS A 312 12.25 -5.79 -0.75
CA HIS A 312 11.13 -4.88 -0.53
C HIS A 312 9.96 -5.26 -1.44
N VAL A 313 8.89 -5.83 -0.86
CA VAL A 313 7.64 -6.22 -1.57
C VAL A 313 7.86 -7.23 -2.71
N GLY A 314 9.03 -7.88 -2.77
CA GLY A 314 9.38 -8.76 -3.87
C GLY A 314 8.85 -10.17 -3.68
N PHE A 315 9.41 -10.86 -2.71
CA PHE A 315 9.15 -12.28 -2.45
C PHE A 315 9.07 -13.14 -3.73
N PRO A 316 10.05 -12.99 -4.66
CA PRO A 316 10.05 -13.74 -5.90
C PRO A 316 10.16 -15.23 -5.62
N SER A 317 9.45 -16.06 -6.40
CA SER A 317 9.36 -17.50 -6.17
C SER A 317 9.36 -18.25 -7.50
N GLY A 318 9.77 -19.54 -7.47
CA GLY A 318 9.78 -20.42 -8.63
C GLY A 318 11.00 -20.30 -9.55
N PRO A 319 11.03 -21.07 -10.65
CA PRO A 319 12.09 -21.04 -11.63
C PRO A 319 12.11 -19.71 -12.40
N PHE A 320 13.25 -19.41 -13.02
CA PHE A 320 13.39 -18.20 -13.85
C PHE A 320 12.25 -18.03 -14.88
N PRO A 321 11.68 -16.84 -15.06
CA PRO A 321 12.01 -15.55 -14.42
C PRO A 321 11.36 -15.35 -13.04
N GLY A 322 10.71 -16.35 -12.46
CA GLY A 322 10.01 -16.29 -11.20
C GLY A 322 8.63 -15.60 -11.28
N HIS A 323 7.89 -15.66 -10.19
CA HIS A 323 6.61 -14.96 -10.01
C HIS A 323 6.54 -14.32 -8.62
N VAL A 324 5.66 -13.33 -8.46
CA VAL A 324 5.46 -12.60 -7.19
C VAL A 324 4.18 -12.99 -6.45
N ARG A 325 3.63 -14.18 -6.70
CA ARG A 325 2.38 -14.64 -6.07
C ARG A 325 2.55 -15.18 -4.65
N ALA A 326 3.75 -15.63 -4.26
CA ALA A 326 3.96 -16.30 -2.97
C ALA A 326 3.55 -15.44 -1.76
N MET A 327 3.85 -14.16 -1.79
CA MET A 327 3.48 -13.23 -0.73
C MET A 327 1.97 -12.92 -0.74
N PRO A 328 1.32 -12.53 -1.86
CA PRO A 328 -0.12 -12.36 -1.93
C PRO A 328 -0.92 -13.59 -1.51
N GLU A 329 -0.50 -14.80 -1.91
CA GLU A 329 -1.16 -16.06 -1.52
C GLU A 329 -1.08 -16.31 0.00
N ALA A 330 0.08 -16.07 0.61
CA ALA A 330 0.26 -16.24 2.04
C ALA A 330 -0.55 -15.21 2.85
N VAL A 331 -0.53 -13.93 2.43
CA VAL A 331 -1.31 -12.85 3.05
C VAL A 331 -2.81 -13.13 2.90
N ALA A 332 -3.26 -13.52 1.70
CA ALA A 332 -4.66 -13.87 1.47
C ALA A 332 -5.09 -15.10 2.31
N SER A 333 -4.21 -16.08 2.53
CA SER A 333 -4.49 -17.22 3.41
C SER A 333 -4.62 -16.80 4.87
N PHE A 334 -3.78 -15.89 5.35
CA PHE A 334 -3.92 -15.31 6.68
C PHE A 334 -5.26 -14.57 6.82
N LEU A 335 -5.61 -13.72 5.87
CA LEU A 335 -6.86 -12.95 5.91
C LEU A 335 -8.09 -13.88 5.79
N ALA A 336 -8.04 -14.92 4.96
CA ALA A 336 -9.11 -15.90 4.84
C ALA A 336 -9.41 -16.63 6.17
N SER A 337 -8.40 -16.86 7.01
CA SER A 337 -8.59 -17.47 8.33
C SER A 337 -9.26 -16.54 9.35
N GLN A 338 -9.53 -15.30 9.01
CA GLN A 338 -10.23 -14.32 9.84
C GLN A 338 -11.71 -14.13 9.42
N LEU A 339 -12.14 -14.76 8.32
CA LEU A 339 -13.52 -14.78 7.86
C LEU A 339 -14.34 -15.86 8.57
#